data_4d4b5c9e2afa1b3bba0da237b0a7d8ba
#
_entry.id   4d4b5c9e2afa1b3bba0da237b0a7d8ba
#
_cell.length_a   1.000
_cell.length_b   1.000
_cell.length_c   1.000
_cell.angle_alpha   90.00
_cell.angle_beta   90.00
_cell.angle_gamma   90.00
#
_symmetry.space_group_name_H-M   'P 1'
#
loop_
_entity.id
_entity.type
_entity.pdbx_description
1 polymer ?
#
loop_
_entity_poly.entity_id
_entity_poly.type
_entity_poly.pdbx_seq_one_letter_code
_entity_poly.pdbx_strand_id
1 'polypeptide(L)'
;MEFENIVKLIAEYGIMIMICGIFLYAAIQLIVIFINWLKKKALRNAHDESIGTRISIGNQIHKLIAYTLTQMEAERVQVIEFSNSVMSVAYLPFRYMTCTYEVYDLDREPVGHKLDKISTSLFSPFFAKLQDSKIYVFTPSKEQELSERSLCNLMDVDRWTACVPLRAAKGKLIGFVQVTRFNEFSESEQVDIQILGAMIAELLTVLDK
;
A
#
# COMPACT_ATOMS: atom_id res chain seq x y z
N MET A 1 -45.00 16.34 67.28
CA MET A 1 -43.67 15.73 67.59
C MET A 1 -43.28 14.61 66.63
N GLU A 2 -44.16 13.73 66.17
CA GLU A 2 -43.84 12.65 65.20
C GLU A 2 -43.56 13.13 63.76
N PHE A 3 -44.35 14.10 63.31
CA PHE A 3 -44.27 14.58 61.92
C PHE A 3 -42.93 15.33 61.63
N GLU A 4 -42.46 16.14 62.57
CA GLU A 4 -41.17 16.85 62.46
C GLU A 4 -39.97 15.89 62.42
N ASN A 5 -40.05 14.81 63.16
CA ASN A 5 -39.02 13.79 63.14
C ASN A 5 -38.97 13.02 61.82
N ILE A 6 -40.10 12.76 61.22
CA ILE A 6 -40.21 12.11 59.89
C ILE A 6 -39.63 13.02 58.79
N VAL A 7 -39.99 14.31 58.82
CA VAL A 7 -39.48 15.28 57.83
C VAL A 7 -37.96 15.45 57.96
N LYS A 8 -37.42 15.45 59.18
CA LYS A 8 -35.97 15.53 59.42
C LYS A 8 -35.25 14.29 58.93
N LEU A 9 -35.82 13.11 59.15
CA LEU A 9 -35.29 11.85 58.70
C LEU A 9 -35.25 11.76 57.15
N ILE A 10 -36.32 12.18 56.47
CA ILE A 10 -36.42 12.24 55.03
C ILE A 10 -35.39 13.23 54.45
N ALA A 11 -35.18 14.38 55.08
CA ALA A 11 -34.20 15.36 54.66
C ALA A 11 -32.78 14.83 54.79
N GLU A 12 -32.41 14.17 55.89
CA GLU A 12 -31.08 13.58 56.09
C GLU A 12 -30.80 12.43 55.11
N TYR A 13 -31.74 11.51 54.94
CA TYR A 13 -31.58 10.41 53.96
C TYR A 13 -31.54 10.92 52.52
N GLY A 14 -32.35 11.91 52.17
CA GLY A 14 -32.37 12.53 50.86
C GLY A 14 -31.03 13.20 50.49
N ILE A 15 -30.43 13.92 51.45
CA ILE A 15 -29.09 14.53 51.28
C ILE A 15 -28.01 13.46 51.10
N MET A 16 -28.07 12.39 51.86
CA MET A 16 -27.08 11.30 51.77
C MET A 16 -27.18 10.57 50.46
N ILE A 17 -28.37 10.28 49.94
CA ILE A 17 -28.62 9.68 48.62
C ILE A 17 -28.08 10.59 47.52
N MET A 18 -28.32 11.90 47.61
CA MET A 18 -27.85 12.86 46.60
C MET A 18 -26.32 12.93 46.58
N ILE A 19 -25.66 12.94 47.77
CA ILE A 19 -24.19 12.90 47.85
C ILE A 19 -23.64 11.61 47.22
N CYS A 20 -24.21 10.45 47.56
CA CYS A 20 -23.81 9.17 47.00
C CYS A 20 -24.01 9.14 45.48
N GLY A 21 -25.12 9.71 44.95
CA GLY A 21 -25.37 9.85 43.52
C GLY A 21 -24.31 10.69 42.78
N ILE A 22 -23.91 11.81 43.38
CA ILE A 22 -22.83 12.67 42.83
C ILE A 22 -21.49 11.92 42.78
N PHE A 23 -21.15 11.21 43.83
CA PHE A 23 -19.90 10.41 43.85
C PHE A 23 -19.89 9.29 42.83
N LEU A 24 -21.04 8.58 42.72
CA LEU A 24 -21.18 7.52 41.72
C LEU A 24 -21.07 8.06 40.29
N TYR A 25 -21.74 9.18 40.01
CA TYR A 25 -21.63 9.85 38.71
C TYR A 25 -20.19 10.28 38.41
N ALA A 26 -19.49 10.89 39.35
CA ALA A 26 -18.09 11.27 39.20
C ALA A 26 -17.20 10.05 38.94
N ALA A 27 -17.40 8.96 39.65
CA ALA A 27 -16.65 7.71 39.45
C ALA A 27 -16.89 7.13 38.04
N ILE A 28 -18.13 7.14 37.57
CA ILE A 28 -18.48 6.69 36.19
C ILE A 28 -17.76 7.57 35.16
N GLN A 29 -17.76 8.90 35.32
CA GLN A 29 -17.07 9.81 34.41
C GLN A 29 -15.56 9.55 34.36
N LEU A 30 -14.92 9.30 35.50
CA LEU A 30 -13.51 8.96 35.59
C LEU A 30 -13.19 7.64 34.86
N ILE A 31 -14.04 6.63 35.01
CA ILE A 31 -13.90 5.35 34.31
C ILE A 31 -14.00 5.56 32.79
N VAL A 32 -14.96 6.34 32.32
CA VAL A 32 -15.12 6.64 30.87
C VAL A 32 -13.90 7.38 30.32
N ILE A 33 -13.39 8.37 31.05
CA ILE A 33 -12.17 9.10 30.66
C ILE A 33 -10.97 8.15 30.60
N PHE A 34 -10.80 7.27 31.58
CA PHE A 34 -9.72 6.29 31.62
C PHE A 34 -9.80 5.27 30.47
N ILE A 35 -11.00 4.75 30.15
CA ILE A 35 -11.20 3.85 29.02
C ILE A 35 -10.85 4.54 27.70
N ASN A 36 -11.29 5.79 27.51
CA ASN A 36 -10.97 6.56 26.31
C ASN A 36 -9.46 6.84 26.18
N TRP A 37 -8.78 7.11 27.27
CA TRP A 37 -7.33 7.27 27.31
C TRP A 37 -6.61 5.98 26.92
N LEU A 38 -7.04 4.82 27.47
CA LEU A 38 -6.49 3.51 27.10
C LEU A 38 -6.67 3.19 25.62
N LYS A 39 -7.88 3.43 25.06
CA LYS A 39 -8.15 3.25 23.63
C LYS A 39 -7.23 4.12 22.76
N LYS A 40 -7.08 5.39 23.10
CA LYS A 40 -6.21 6.32 22.39
C LYS A 40 -4.73 5.90 22.44
N LYS A 41 -4.28 5.41 23.60
CA LYS A 41 -2.91 4.89 23.76
C LYS A 41 -2.68 3.62 22.94
N ALA A 42 -3.64 2.68 22.94
CA ALA A 42 -3.55 1.45 22.15
C ALA A 42 -3.52 1.74 20.65
N LEU A 43 -4.37 2.65 20.15
CA LEU A 43 -4.38 3.08 18.75
C LEU A 43 -3.06 3.73 18.33
N ARG A 44 -2.46 4.55 19.18
CA ARG A 44 -1.16 5.19 18.90
C ARG A 44 -0.05 4.16 18.82
N ASN A 45 0.02 3.23 19.75
CA ASN A 45 1.04 2.17 19.75
C ASN A 45 0.91 1.28 18.49
N ALA A 46 -0.31 0.90 18.10
CA ALA A 46 -0.55 0.13 16.88
C ALA A 46 -0.15 0.91 15.62
N HIS A 47 -0.35 2.23 15.59
CA HIS A 47 0.08 3.09 14.49
C HIS A 47 1.60 3.17 14.38
N ASP A 48 2.30 3.38 15.49
CA ASP A 48 3.77 3.46 15.55
C ASP A 48 4.41 2.12 15.12
N GLU A 49 3.86 0.98 15.54
CA GLU A 49 4.28 -0.36 15.12
C GLU A 49 4.06 -0.57 13.61
N SER A 50 2.92 -0.12 13.08
CA SER A 50 2.62 -0.16 11.65
C SER A 50 3.62 0.65 10.82
N ILE A 51 4.03 1.84 11.26
CA ILE A 51 5.04 2.65 10.58
C ILE A 51 6.39 1.94 10.57
N GLY A 52 6.83 1.39 11.71
CA GLY A 52 8.09 0.65 11.80
C GLY A 52 8.13 -0.54 10.84
N THR A 53 7.04 -1.29 10.75
CA THR A 53 6.89 -2.40 9.81
C THR A 53 6.94 -1.93 8.36
N ARG A 54 6.26 -0.85 8.00
CA ARG A 54 6.29 -0.27 6.65
C ARG A 54 7.68 0.17 6.24
N ILE A 55 8.41 0.85 7.11
CA ILE A 55 9.80 1.26 6.86
C ILE A 55 10.69 0.03 6.64
N SER A 56 10.56 -1.00 7.48
CA SER A 56 11.34 -2.23 7.36
C SER A 56 11.08 -2.94 6.04
N ILE A 57 9.83 -3.09 5.64
CA ILE A 57 9.44 -3.71 4.37
C ILE A 57 9.93 -2.86 3.19
N GLY A 58 9.75 -1.54 3.24
CA GLY A 58 10.26 -0.64 2.20
C GLY A 58 11.76 -0.77 1.99
N ASN A 59 12.54 -0.88 3.07
CA ASN A 59 13.97 -1.12 3.00
C ASN A 59 14.33 -2.50 2.38
N GLN A 60 13.52 -3.54 2.64
CA GLN A 60 13.73 -4.85 2.03
C GLN A 60 13.44 -4.81 0.53
N ILE A 61 12.33 -4.20 0.11
CA ILE A 61 12.00 -4.02 -1.31
C ILE A 61 13.12 -3.24 -2.01
N HIS A 62 13.57 -2.12 -1.41
CA HIS A 62 14.63 -1.31 -2.00
C HIS A 62 15.93 -2.12 -2.19
N LYS A 63 16.33 -2.94 -1.23
CA LYS A 63 17.49 -3.83 -1.35
C LYS A 63 17.31 -4.86 -2.47
N LEU A 64 16.13 -5.44 -2.62
CA LEU A 64 15.85 -6.42 -3.68
C LEU A 64 15.95 -5.78 -5.05
N ILE A 65 15.34 -4.61 -5.27
CA ILE A 65 15.39 -3.95 -6.58
C ILE A 65 16.79 -3.40 -6.90
N ALA A 66 17.54 -2.92 -5.90
CA ALA A 66 18.93 -2.48 -6.08
C ALA A 66 19.85 -3.66 -6.43
N TYR A 67 19.66 -4.80 -5.77
CA TYR A 67 20.39 -6.03 -6.13
C TYR A 67 20.06 -6.46 -7.56
N THR A 68 18.80 -6.45 -7.96
CA THR A 68 18.36 -6.79 -9.32
C THR A 68 18.95 -5.85 -10.37
N LEU A 69 18.99 -4.53 -10.09
CA LEU A 69 19.62 -3.55 -10.97
C LEU A 69 21.07 -3.96 -11.30
N THR A 70 21.84 -4.32 -10.28
CA THR A 70 23.25 -4.68 -10.42
C THR A 70 23.45 -6.05 -11.10
N GLN A 71 22.67 -7.06 -10.70
CA GLN A 71 22.81 -8.43 -11.20
C GLN A 71 22.40 -8.58 -12.67
N MET A 72 21.42 -7.81 -13.11
CA MET A 72 20.88 -7.87 -14.47
C MET A 72 21.46 -6.79 -15.40
N GLU A 73 22.40 -6.02 -14.93
CA GLU A 73 22.92 -4.85 -15.66
C GLU A 73 21.75 -3.98 -16.16
N ALA A 74 20.75 -3.82 -15.30
CA ALA A 74 19.55 -3.08 -15.64
C ALA A 74 19.81 -1.56 -15.51
N GLU A 75 19.19 -0.78 -16.38
CA GLU A 75 19.24 0.68 -16.29
C GLU A 75 18.24 1.22 -15.28
N ARG A 76 17.14 0.47 -15.05
CA ARG A 76 16.08 0.86 -14.11
C ARG A 76 15.29 -0.33 -13.64
N VAL A 77 14.94 -0.34 -12.35
CA VAL A 77 13.99 -1.27 -11.75
C VAL A 77 12.98 -0.46 -10.94
N GLN A 78 11.69 -0.70 -11.22
CA GLN A 78 10.57 0.01 -10.60
C GLN A 78 9.54 -0.97 -10.03
N VAL A 79 8.93 -0.58 -8.92
CA VAL A 79 7.73 -1.22 -8.38
C VAL A 79 6.58 -0.25 -8.55
N ILE A 80 5.60 -0.63 -9.33
CA ILE A 80 4.39 0.14 -9.59
C ILE A 80 3.23 -0.54 -8.88
N GLU A 81 2.59 0.16 -7.96
CA GLU A 81 1.44 -0.31 -7.22
C GLU A 81 0.14 0.29 -7.76
N PHE A 82 -0.92 -0.51 -7.69
CA PHE A 82 -2.26 -0.07 -8.04
C PHE A 82 -2.98 0.44 -6.80
N SER A 83 -3.54 1.62 -6.90
CA SER A 83 -4.28 2.25 -5.83
C SER A 83 -5.74 2.44 -6.21
N ASN A 84 -6.58 2.45 -5.16
CA ASN A 84 -8.02 2.62 -5.21
C ASN A 84 -8.81 1.36 -5.59
N SER A 85 -9.62 0.91 -4.66
CA SER A 85 -10.50 -0.26 -4.77
C SER A 85 -11.74 -0.05 -5.66
N VAL A 86 -11.96 1.16 -6.19
CA VAL A 86 -13.10 1.44 -7.06
C VAL A 86 -12.77 0.99 -8.47
N MET A 87 -13.64 0.21 -9.10
CA MET A 87 -13.50 -0.21 -10.48
C MET A 87 -13.40 1.01 -11.40
N SER A 88 -12.46 0.97 -12.34
CA SER A 88 -12.32 1.99 -13.37
C SER A 88 -13.45 1.89 -14.39
N VAL A 89 -13.62 2.93 -15.21
CA VAL A 89 -14.58 2.93 -16.35
C VAL A 89 -14.30 1.78 -17.32
N ALA A 90 -13.05 1.29 -17.38
CA ALA A 90 -12.66 0.13 -18.19
C ALA A 90 -12.80 -1.21 -17.44
N TYR A 91 -13.61 -1.25 -16.38
CA TYR A 91 -13.81 -2.43 -15.52
C TYR A 91 -12.54 -2.99 -14.88
N LEU A 92 -11.46 -2.22 -14.83
CA LEU A 92 -10.26 -2.59 -14.10
C LEU A 92 -10.52 -2.45 -12.59
N PRO A 93 -10.05 -3.39 -11.76
CA PRO A 93 -10.26 -3.38 -10.31
C PRO A 93 -9.46 -2.28 -9.59
N PHE A 94 -8.79 -1.41 -10.32
CA PHE A 94 -7.97 -0.32 -9.82
C PHE A 94 -8.09 0.89 -10.77
N ARG A 95 -8.00 2.09 -10.20
CA ARG A 95 -8.18 3.35 -10.95
C ARG A 95 -6.86 4.04 -11.28
N TYR A 96 -5.89 3.91 -10.41
CA TYR A 96 -4.60 4.60 -10.52
C TYR A 96 -3.44 3.63 -10.34
N MET A 97 -2.31 3.97 -10.96
CA MET A 97 -1.01 3.37 -10.69
C MET A 97 -0.04 4.44 -10.19
N THR A 98 0.86 4.04 -9.31
CA THR A 98 1.89 4.89 -8.72
C THR A 98 3.19 4.11 -8.63
N CYS A 99 4.31 4.71 -9.02
CA CYS A 99 5.63 4.16 -8.74
C CYS A 99 5.98 4.41 -7.28
N THR A 100 6.06 3.34 -6.49
CA THR A 100 6.36 3.43 -5.05
C THR A 100 7.82 3.22 -4.74
N TYR A 101 8.53 2.45 -5.57
CA TYR A 101 9.96 2.22 -5.44
C TYR A 101 10.63 2.29 -6.81
N GLU A 102 11.76 2.96 -6.87
CA GLU A 102 12.57 3.08 -8.07
C GLU A 102 14.03 3.04 -7.71
N VAL A 103 14.82 2.27 -8.48
CA VAL A 103 16.28 2.35 -8.55
C VAL A 103 16.68 2.45 -10.01
N TYR A 104 17.71 3.23 -10.29
CA TYR A 104 18.16 3.50 -11.64
C TYR A 104 19.67 3.69 -11.66
N ASP A 105 20.28 3.48 -12.82
CA ASP A 105 21.70 3.74 -13.03
C ASP A 105 21.99 5.24 -12.93
N LEU A 106 23.21 5.59 -12.48
CA LEU A 106 23.64 6.97 -12.26
C LEU A 106 23.54 7.85 -13.50
N ASP A 107 23.59 7.25 -14.70
CA ASP A 107 23.46 7.95 -15.99
C ASP A 107 22.00 8.21 -16.40
N ARG A 108 21.03 7.80 -15.58
CA ARG A 108 19.60 7.98 -15.84
C ARG A 108 18.95 8.93 -14.84
N GLU A 109 17.90 9.62 -15.29
CA GLU A 109 17.08 10.45 -14.41
C GLU A 109 15.93 9.64 -13.77
N PRO A 110 15.52 9.99 -12.53
CA PRO A 110 14.35 9.39 -11.90
C PRO A 110 13.08 9.76 -12.68
N VAL A 111 12.23 8.78 -12.94
CA VAL A 111 10.93 9.01 -13.60
C VAL A 111 9.75 8.58 -12.75
N GLY A 112 9.98 7.99 -11.58
CA GLY A 112 8.94 7.54 -10.68
C GLY A 112 7.92 8.63 -10.32
N HIS A 113 8.37 9.89 -10.22
CA HIS A 113 7.50 11.03 -9.97
C HIS A 113 6.49 11.29 -11.10
N LYS A 114 6.78 10.90 -12.35
CA LYS A 114 5.86 10.99 -13.50
C LYS A 114 4.73 9.96 -13.39
N LEU A 115 4.91 8.93 -12.56
CA LEU A 115 3.97 7.83 -12.35
C LEU A 115 3.19 7.98 -11.04
N ASP A 116 2.92 9.19 -10.60
CA ASP A 116 2.07 9.40 -9.42
C ASP A 116 0.60 9.54 -9.83
N LYS A 117 -0.24 8.60 -9.37
CA LYS A 117 -1.69 8.58 -9.59
C LYS A 117 -2.10 8.67 -11.07
N ILE A 118 -1.40 7.96 -11.93
CA ILE A 118 -1.74 7.88 -13.34
C ILE A 118 -2.98 6.99 -13.53
N SER A 119 -3.94 7.47 -14.32
CA SER A 119 -5.15 6.69 -14.64
C SER A 119 -4.82 5.43 -15.44
N THR A 120 -5.28 4.28 -14.94
CA THR A 120 -5.04 2.98 -15.59
C THR A 120 -5.91 2.73 -16.82
N SER A 121 -6.98 3.50 -17.00
CA SER A 121 -7.92 3.30 -18.12
C SER A 121 -7.28 3.48 -19.50
N LEU A 122 -6.23 4.29 -19.61
CA LEU A 122 -5.48 4.51 -20.85
C LEU A 122 -4.62 3.31 -21.26
N PHE A 123 -4.36 2.39 -20.33
CA PHE A 123 -3.43 1.27 -20.51
C PHE A 123 -4.12 -0.09 -20.40
N SER A 124 -5.44 -0.15 -20.55
CA SER A 124 -6.22 -1.38 -20.44
C SER A 124 -5.70 -2.55 -21.27
N PRO A 125 -5.28 -2.38 -22.55
CA PRO A 125 -4.72 -3.47 -23.33
C PRO A 125 -3.41 -4.02 -22.75
N PHE A 126 -2.53 -3.14 -22.26
CA PHE A 126 -1.30 -3.55 -21.59
C PHE A 126 -1.61 -4.37 -20.32
N PHE A 127 -2.56 -3.91 -19.50
CA PHE A 127 -2.93 -4.63 -18.28
C PHE A 127 -3.61 -5.97 -18.55
N ALA A 128 -4.36 -6.11 -19.65
CA ALA A 128 -4.90 -7.40 -20.06
C ALA A 128 -3.77 -8.39 -20.37
N LYS A 129 -2.77 -7.99 -21.17
CA LYS A 129 -1.59 -8.81 -21.45
C LYS A 129 -0.81 -9.17 -20.18
N LEU A 130 -0.61 -8.19 -19.30
CA LEU A 130 0.10 -8.39 -18.02
C LEU A 130 -0.67 -9.35 -17.11
N GLN A 131 -2.00 -9.27 -17.09
CA GLN A 131 -2.84 -10.14 -16.27
C GLN A 131 -2.77 -11.60 -16.71
N ASP A 132 -2.69 -11.87 -18.01
CA ASP A 132 -2.66 -13.22 -18.57
C ASP A 132 -1.25 -13.81 -18.59
N SER A 133 -0.22 -12.99 -18.36
CA SER A 133 1.18 -13.40 -18.43
C SER A 133 1.77 -13.65 -17.04
N LYS A 134 2.80 -14.50 -16.97
CA LYS A 134 3.71 -14.60 -15.83
C LYS A 134 4.77 -13.50 -15.85
N ILE A 135 5.21 -13.18 -17.05
CA ILE A 135 6.11 -12.07 -17.37
C ILE A 135 5.74 -11.57 -18.77
N TYR A 136 5.76 -10.26 -18.95
CA TYR A 136 5.52 -9.64 -20.24
C TYR A 136 6.77 -8.86 -20.64
N VAL A 137 7.45 -9.33 -21.69
CA VAL A 137 8.68 -8.73 -22.21
C VAL A 137 8.39 -8.03 -23.52
N PHE A 138 8.84 -6.80 -23.66
CA PHE A 138 8.67 -6.00 -24.89
C PHE A 138 9.82 -5.00 -25.06
N THR A 139 9.94 -4.49 -26.29
CA THR A 139 10.78 -3.33 -26.59
C THR A 139 9.96 -2.31 -27.37
N PRO A 140 10.15 -1.01 -27.16
CA PRO A 140 9.44 0.01 -27.92
C PRO A 140 9.68 -0.17 -29.42
N SER A 141 8.62 -0.40 -30.16
CA SER A 141 8.65 -0.49 -31.62
C SER A 141 7.50 0.31 -32.23
N LYS A 142 7.60 0.61 -33.53
CA LYS A 142 6.53 1.32 -34.24
C LYS A 142 5.26 0.47 -34.40
N GLU A 143 5.39 -0.85 -34.25
CA GLU A 143 4.29 -1.83 -34.39
C GLU A 143 3.52 -2.06 -33.07
N GLN A 144 3.96 -1.48 -31.96
CA GLN A 144 3.26 -1.61 -30.69
C GLN A 144 1.92 -0.89 -30.67
N GLU A 145 1.03 -1.43 -29.86
CA GLU A 145 -0.24 -0.76 -29.54
C GLU A 145 -0.01 0.62 -28.91
N LEU A 146 -0.93 1.55 -29.19
CA LEU A 146 -0.84 2.92 -28.71
C LEU A 146 -0.72 3.01 -27.18
N SER A 147 -1.39 2.11 -26.46
CA SER A 147 -1.35 2.04 -24.99
C SER A 147 0.03 1.68 -24.46
N GLU A 148 0.73 0.73 -25.07
CA GLU A 148 2.09 0.33 -24.69
C GLU A 148 3.09 1.44 -25.00
N ARG A 149 2.97 2.04 -26.18
CA ARG A 149 3.81 3.17 -26.58
C ARG A 149 3.62 4.37 -25.66
N SER A 150 2.40 4.66 -25.24
CA SER A 150 2.10 5.73 -24.30
C SER A 150 2.70 5.44 -22.92
N LEU A 151 2.65 4.19 -22.49
CA LEU A 151 3.28 3.76 -21.24
C LEU A 151 4.81 3.88 -21.33
N CYS A 152 5.43 3.43 -22.43
CA CYS A 152 6.86 3.59 -22.67
C CYS A 152 7.29 5.06 -22.62
N ASN A 153 6.56 5.95 -23.29
CA ASN A 153 6.85 7.37 -23.28
C ASN A 153 6.72 7.99 -21.88
N LEU A 154 5.72 7.57 -21.11
CA LEU A 154 5.52 8.05 -19.75
C LEU A 154 6.65 7.60 -18.81
N MET A 155 7.12 6.38 -18.99
CA MET A 155 8.18 5.76 -18.17
C MET A 155 9.59 6.06 -18.70
N ASP A 156 9.71 6.81 -19.80
CA ASP A 156 10.98 7.08 -20.49
C ASP A 156 11.71 5.78 -20.85
N VAL A 157 10.96 4.83 -21.43
CA VAL A 157 11.45 3.52 -21.82
C VAL A 157 11.69 3.47 -23.31
N ASP A 158 12.96 3.36 -23.72
CA ASP A 158 13.41 3.19 -25.09
C ASP A 158 14.14 1.86 -25.32
N ARG A 159 14.07 0.93 -24.35
CA ARG A 159 14.86 -0.28 -24.21
C ARG A 159 14.00 -1.52 -23.98
N TRP A 160 14.65 -2.68 -23.93
CA TRP A 160 13.99 -3.91 -23.51
C TRP A 160 13.44 -3.79 -22.10
N THR A 161 12.16 -4.15 -21.97
CA THR A 161 11.42 -4.03 -20.73
C THR A 161 10.74 -5.34 -20.40
N ALA A 162 10.93 -5.80 -19.17
CA ALA A 162 10.23 -6.94 -18.60
C ALA A 162 9.31 -6.46 -17.48
N CYS A 163 8.04 -6.83 -17.56
CA CYS A 163 7.04 -6.53 -16.54
C CYS A 163 6.50 -7.82 -15.93
N VAL A 164 6.57 -7.93 -14.59
CA VAL A 164 6.03 -9.06 -13.83
C VAL A 164 4.87 -8.61 -12.97
N PRO A 165 3.67 -9.21 -13.12
CA PRO A 165 2.53 -8.87 -12.29
C PRO A 165 2.74 -9.24 -10.83
N LEU A 166 2.47 -8.30 -9.93
CA LEU A 166 2.43 -8.52 -8.49
C LEU A 166 1.03 -9.01 -8.10
N ARG A 167 0.95 -10.19 -7.50
CA ARG A 167 -0.32 -10.82 -7.16
C ARG A 167 -0.40 -11.05 -5.65
N ALA A 168 -1.41 -10.48 -5.03
CA ALA A 168 -1.80 -10.80 -3.66
C ALA A 168 -2.49 -12.17 -3.57
N ALA A 169 -2.88 -12.57 -2.37
CA ALA A 169 -3.67 -13.76 -2.12
C ALA A 169 -4.90 -13.84 -3.05
N LYS A 170 -5.25 -15.04 -3.50
CA LYS A 170 -6.33 -15.31 -4.48
C LYS A 170 -6.07 -14.74 -5.88
N GLY A 171 -4.82 -14.42 -6.24
CA GLY A 171 -4.45 -13.97 -7.58
C GLY A 171 -4.84 -12.53 -7.93
N LYS A 172 -5.28 -11.73 -6.95
CA LYS A 172 -5.60 -10.32 -7.17
C LYS A 172 -4.35 -9.55 -7.60
N LEU A 173 -4.43 -8.88 -8.75
CA LEU A 173 -3.36 -8.02 -9.25
C LEU A 173 -3.29 -6.75 -8.37
N ILE A 174 -2.12 -6.49 -7.77
CA ILE A 174 -1.88 -5.34 -6.88
C ILE A 174 -0.88 -4.35 -7.46
N GLY A 175 -0.18 -4.71 -8.53
CA GLY A 175 0.83 -3.90 -9.17
C GLY A 175 1.66 -4.72 -10.15
N PHE A 176 2.82 -4.20 -10.51
CA PHE A 176 3.84 -4.93 -11.28
C PHE A 176 5.24 -4.42 -10.96
N VAL A 177 6.23 -5.29 -11.16
CA VAL A 177 7.64 -4.90 -11.20
C VAL A 177 8.03 -4.71 -12.65
N GLN A 178 8.75 -3.64 -12.93
CA GLN A 178 9.34 -3.35 -14.23
C GLN A 178 10.85 -3.35 -14.14
N VAL A 179 11.51 -4.05 -15.06
CA VAL A 179 12.96 -4.04 -15.25
C VAL A 179 13.24 -3.58 -16.66
N THR A 180 14.10 -2.58 -16.82
CA THR A 180 14.46 -2.01 -18.12
C THR A 180 15.98 -2.10 -18.31
N ARG A 181 16.42 -2.57 -19.48
CA ARG A 181 17.84 -2.64 -19.84
C ARG A 181 18.08 -2.56 -21.36
N PHE A 182 19.35 -2.43 -21.73
CA PHE A 182 19.74 -2.31 -23.13
C PHE A 182 19.52 -3.61 -23.93
N ASN A 183 19.92 -4.74 -23.37
CA ASN A 183 19.90 -6.03 -24.04
C ASN A 183 18.61 -6.80 -23.78
N GLU A 184 18.26 -7.74 -24.66
CA GLU A 184 17.15 -8.67 -24.48
C GLU A 184 17.35 -9.55 -23.24
N PHE A 185 16.24 -9.94 -22.58
CA PHE A 185 16.27 -10.82 -21.43
C PHE A 185 16.33 -12.29 -21.86
N SER A 186 17.33 -13.03 -21.39
CA SER A 186 17.38 -14.48 -21.52
C SER A 186 16.27 -15.17 -20.72
N GLU A 187 15.96 -16.42 -21.02
CA GLU A 187 14.94 -17.19 -20.30
C GLU A 187 15.25 -17.33 -18.81
N SER A 188 16.53 -17.52 -18.43
CA SER A 188 16.94 -17.61 -17.04
C SER A 188 16.69 -16.31 -16.28
N GLU A 189 17.04 -15.17 -16.88
CA GLU A 189 16.80 -13.85 -16.28
C GLU A 189 15.31 -13.53 -16.15
N GLN A 190 14.50 -13.97 -17.11
CA GLN A 190 13.04 -13.84 -16.99
C GLN A 190 12.49 -14.62 -15.79
N VAL A 191 13.06 -15.80 -15.49
CA VAL A 191 12.69 -16.56 -14.27
C VAL A 191 13.12 -15.81 -13.01
N ASP A 192 14.30 -15.22 -12.98
CA ASP A 192 14.80 -14.44 -11.84
C ASP A 192 13.91 -13.22 -11.57
N ILE A 193 13.44 -12.52 -12.63
CA ILE A 193 12.50 -11.40 -12.49
C ILE A 193 11.14 -11.88 -11.97
N GLN A 194 10.67 -13.07 -12.37
CA GLN A 194 9.44 -13.64 -11.82
C GLN A 194 9.58 -13.94 -10.32
N ILE A 195 10.73 -14.47 -9.89
CA ILE A 195 11.03 -14.71 -8.48
C ILE A 195 11.05 -13.39 -7.71
N LEU A 196 11.70 -12.36 -8.24
CA LEU A 196 11.69 -11.01 -7.66
C LEU A 196 10.25 -10.50 -7.47
N GLY A 197 9.42 -10.60 -8.50
CA GLY A 197 8.02 -10.19 -8.43
C GLY A 197 7.25 -10.93 -7.33
N ALA A 198 7.45 -12.24 -7.19
CA ALA A 198 6.82 -13.04 -6.13
C ALA A 198 7.25 -12.58 -4.73
N MET A 199 8.54 -12.35 -4.51
CA MET A 199 9.09 -11.86 -3.23
C MET A 199 8.52 -10.47 -2.87
N ILE A 200 8.48 -9.56 -3.83
CA ILE A 200 7.92 -8.22 -3.61
C ILE A 200 6.41 -8.29 -3.33
N ALA A 201 5.66 -9.11 -4.04
CA ALA A 201 4.23 -9.30 -3.80
C ALA A 201 3.95 -9.83 -2.39
N GLU A 202 4.77 -10.75 -1.89
CA GLU A 202 4.68 -11.25 -0.51
C GLU A 202 4.92 -10.12 0.50
N LEU A 203 5.98 -9.34 0.33
CA LEU A 203 6.30 -8.21 1.20
C LEU A 203 5.17 -7.15 1.22
N LEU A 204 4.61 -6.80 0.08
CA LEU A 204 3.52 -5.84 -0.01
C LEU A 204 2.23 -6.35 0.63
N THR A 205 1.93 -7.66 0.53
CA THR A 205 0.73 -8.23 1.17
C THR A 205 0.77 -8.25 2.69
N VAL A 206 1.96 -8.15 3.29
CA VAL A 206 2.09 -7.97 4.76
C VAL A 206 1.61 -6.58 5.18
N LEU A 207 1.71 -5.58 4.32
CA LEU A 207 1.29 -4.20 4.60
C LEU A 207 -0.24 -3.99 4.53
N ASP A 208 -0.96 -4.90 3.86
CA ASP A 208 -2.42 -4.83 3.68
C ASP A 208 -3.21 -5.50 4.84
N LYS A 209 -2.52 -6.06 5.83
CA LYS A 209 -3.11 -6.67 7.04
C LYS A 209 -3.07 -5.70 8.21
#